data_5df39bc8de4ac5a168d2e1fbc5c2523d
#
_entry.id   5df39bc8de4ac5a168d2e1fbc5c2523d
#
_cell.length_a   1.000
_cell.length_b   1.000
_cell.length_c   1.000
_cell.angle_alpha   90.00
_cell.angle_beta   90.00
_cell.angle_gamma   90.00
#
_symmetry.space_group_name_H-M   'P 1'
#
loop_
_entity.id
_entity.type
_entity.pdbx_description
1 polymer ?
#
loop_
_entity_poly.entity_id
_entity_poly.type
_entity_poly.pdbx_seq_one_letter_code
_entity_poly.pdbx_strand_id
1 'polypeptide(L)'
;MAAAYLVLLEESGAGVAHPILGPATIGRGPGSDISLPDPAVSRAHAAVRLDGATVVVEDLDSANGTCVNGEQIDSARRLEHGDVIGVGATRLEVRIDPDEPEVSTPATPTEIHRR
;
A
#
# COMPACT_ATOMS: atom_id res chain seq x y z
N MET A 1 9.24 3.49 -14.91
CA MET A 1 8.13 2.76 -14.31
C MET A 1 8.07 2.99 -12.83
N ALA A 2 6.91 3.32 -12.28
CA ALA A 2 6.78 3.56 -10.86
C ALA A 2 6.79 2.23 -10.08
N ALA A 3 7.32 2.25 -8.89
CA ALA A 3 7.31 1.11 -7.98
C ALA A 3 6.46 1.47 -6.77
N ALA A 4 5.66 0.52 -6.33
CA ALA A 4 4.77 0.74 -5.20
C ALA A 4 4.99 -0.35 -4.16
N TYR A 5 4.83 0.04 -2.90
CA TYR A 5 5.04 -0.85 -1.75
C TYR A 5 3.96 -0.59 -0.71
N LEU A 6 3.65 -1.65 0.05
CA LEU A 6 2.92 -1.49 1.30
C LEU A 6 3.90 -1.72 2.43
N VAL A 7 4.02 -0.75 3.32
CA VAL A 7 4.96 -0.82 4.43
C VAL A 7 4.18 -1.02 5.71
N LEU A 8 4.45 -2.12 6.39
CA LEU A 8 3.80 -2.42 7.66
C LEU A 8 4.24 -1.39 8.70
N LEU A 9 3.28 -0.74 9.34
CA LEU A 9 3.56 0.23 10.39
C LEU A 9 3.47 -0.46 11.74
N GLU A 10 4.52 -0.33 12.53
CA GLU A 10 4.61 -0.91 13.85
C GLU A 10 4.91 0.17 14.87
N GLU A 11 4.74 -0.15 16.15
CA GLU A 11 5.03 0.80 17.20
C GLU A 11 6.47 1.28 17.16
N SER A 12 7.37 0.42 16.71
CA SER A 12 8.79 0.77 16.62
C SER A 12 9.14 1.52 15.35
N GLY A 13 8.15 1.76 14.47
CA GLY A 13 8.36 2.47 13.21
C GLY A 13 7.98 1.63 12.02
N ALA A 14 8.56 1.95 10.87
CA ALA A 14 8.25 1.23 9.64
C ALA A 14 8.85 -0.17 9.70
N GLY A 15 8.05 -1.16 9.37
CA GLY A 15 8.46 -2.55 9.36
C GLY A 15 8.72 -3.05 7.96
N VAL A 16 8.22 -4.25 7.67
CA VAL A 16 8.48 -4.92 6.40
C VAL A 16 7.78 -4.20 5.25
N ALA A 17 8.49 -4.03 4.15
CA ALA A 17 7.94 -3.46 2.92
C ALA A 17 7.57 -4.60 1.97
N HIS A 18 6.35 -4.57 1.47
CA HIS A 18 5.84 -5.57 0.53
C HIS A 18 5.67 -4.90 -0.83
N PRO A 19 6.46 -5.26 -1.83
CA PRO A 19 6.28 -4.65 -3.15
C PRO A 19 4.97 -5.08 -3.78
N ILE A 20 4.31 -4.15 -4.46
CA ILE A 20 3.09 -4.44 -5.20
C ILE A 20 3.49 -4.65 -6.65
N LEU A 21 3.51 -5.90 -7.07
CA LEU A 21 3.94 -6.27 -8.41
C LEU A 21 2.76 -6.61 -9.32
N GLY A 22 1.57 -6.69 -8.74
CA GLY A 22 0.35 -7.04 -9.43
C GLY A 22 -0.74 -7.20 -8.40
N PRO A 23 -1.86 -7.85 -8.74
CA PRO A 23 -2.90 -8.08 -7.74
C PRO A 23 -2.35 -8.87 -6.56
N ALA A 24 -2.65 -8.42 -5.35
CA ALA A 24 -2.18 -9.08 -4.13
C ALA A 24 -3.29 -9.06 -3.09
N THR A 25 -3.41 -10.15 -2.36
CA THR A 25 -4.40 -10.29 -1.30
C THR A 25 -3.75 -10.03 0.05
N ILE A 26 -4.41 -9.23 0.86
CA ILE A 26 -4.02 -8.99 2.25
C ILE A 26 -4.96 -9.81 3.13
N GLY A 27 -4.41 -10.61 4.01
CA GLY A 27 -5.24 -11.41 4.89
C GLY A 27 -4.45 -12.10 5.96
N ARG A 28 -5.15 -12.85 6.81
CA ARG A 28 -4.53 -13.57 7.91
C ARG A 28 -4.03 -14.95 7.50
N GLY A 29 -4.61 -15.51 6.46
CA GLY A 29 -4.31 -16.88 6.09
C GLY A 29 -3.03 -17.04 5.30
N PRO A 30 -2.48 -18.26 5.26
CA PRO A 30 -1.26 -18.51 4.50
C PRO A 30 -1.45 -18.40 2.99
N GLY A 31 -2.69 -18.37 2.51
CA GLY A 31 -2.96 -18.17 1.10
C GLY A 31 -2.93 -16.72 0.67
N SER A 32 -2.74 -15.78 1.61
CA SER A 32 -2.67 -14.36 1.29
C SER A 32 -1.27 -14.00 0.86
N ASP A 33 -1.16 -13.12 -0.12
CA ASP A 33 0.14 -12.65 -0.60
C ASP A 33 0.83 -11.82 0.47
N ILE A 34 0.06 -11.02 1.20
CA ILE A 34 0.55 -10.29 2.36
C ILE A 34 -0.18 -10.87 3.55
N SER A 35 0.52 -11.72 4.29
CA SER A 35 -0.07 -12.44 5.41
C SER A 35 0.21 -11.70 6.72
N LEU A 36 -0.85 -11.35 7.44
CA LEU A 36 -0.75 -10.60 8.69
C LEU A 36 -1.23 -11.48 9.83
N PRO A 37 -0.43 -11.64 10.90
CA PRO A 37 -0.79 -12.50 12.02
C PRO A 37 -1.71 -11.77 13.02
N ASP A 38 -2.67 -11.03 12.53
CA ASP A 38 -3.58 -10.21 13.33
C ASP A 38 -4.93 -10.90 13.38
N PRO A 39 -5.41 -11.32 14.56
CA PRO A 39 -6.68 -12.04 14.65
C PRO A 39 -7.90 -11.21 14.23
N ALA A 40 -7.77 -9.88 14.17
CA ALA A 40 -8.84 -9.02 13.67
C ALA A 40 -8.86 -8.93 12.16
N VAL A 41 -7.90 -9.55 11.48
CA VAL A 41 -7.82 -9.56 10.02
C VAL A 41 -8.48 -10.83 9.51
N SER A 42 -9.39 -10.71 8.55
CA SER A 42 -10.03 -11.86 7.91
C SER A 42 -9.01 -12.61 7.05
N ARG A 43 -9.30 -13.88 6.77
CA ARG A 43 -8.40 -14.70 5.98
C ARG A 43 -8.12 -14.08 4.62
N ALA A 44 -9.15 -13.59 3.95
CA ALA A 44 -9.03 -12.78 2.75
C ALA A 44 -9.71 -11.46 3.10
N HIS A 45 -8.90 -10.44 3.42
CA HIS A 45 -9.43 -9.22 4.00
C HIS A 45 -9.58 -8.12 2.96
N ALA A 46 -8.54 -7.89 2.18
CA ALA A 46 -8.53 -6.84 1.19
C ALA A 46 -7.64 -7.26 0.03
N ALA A 47 -7.83 -6.60 -1.10
CA ALA A 47 -6.97 -6.81 -2.26
C ALA A 47 -6.42 -5.47 -2.71
N VAL A 48 -5.17 -5.47 -3.14
CA VAL A 48 -4.54 -4.30 -3.73
C VAL A 48 -4.09 -4.66 -5.13
N ARG A 49 -4.08 -3.67 -6.00
CA ARG A 49 -3.60 -3.87 -7.37
C ARG A 49 -3.06 -2.56 -7.90
N LEU A 50 -2.34 -2.65 -9.00
CA LEU A 50 -1.88 -1.48 -9.71
C LEU A 50 -2.82 -1.20 -10.87
N ASP A 51 -3.17 0.07 -11.04
CA ASP A 51 -3.93 0.56 -12.18
C ASP A 51 -3.07 1.66 -12.77
N GLY A 52 -2.22 1.30 -13.74
CA GLY A 52 -1.18 2.19 -14.20
C GLY A 52 -0.18 2.43 -13.09
N ALA A 53 0.03 3.68 -12.71
CA ALA A 53 0.91 4.05 -11.61
C ALA A 53 0.15 4.25 -10.30
N THR A 54 -1.14 3.90 -10.27
CA THR A 54 -2.00 4.11 -9.10
C THR A 54 -2.22 2.80 -8.38
N VAL A 55 -2.20 2.84 -7.06
CA VAL A 55 -2.53 1.69 -6.22
C VAL A 55 -4.01 1.77 -5.89
N VAL A 56 -4.71 0.64 -6.01
CA VAL A 56 -6.14 0.57 -5.69
C VAL A 56 -6.32 -0.52 -4.64
N VAL A 57 -7.10 -0.22 -3.60
CA VAL A 57 -7.43 -1.18 -2.56
C VAL A 57 -8.92 -1.43 -2.56
N GLU A 58 -9.31 -2.67 -2.25
CA GLU A 58 -10.69 -3.09 -2.22
C GLU A 58 -10.89 -4.04 -1.05
N ASP A 59 -12.00 -3.86 -0.31
CA ASP A 59 -12.34 -4.77 0.78
C ASP A 59 -12.96 -6.05 0.19
N LEU A 60 -12.58 -7.19 0.73
CA LEU A 60 -13.07 -8.49 0.26
C LEU A 60 -14.14 -9.04 1.21
N ASP A 61 -15.09 -8.21 1.58
CA ASP A 61 -16.17 -8.62 2.48
C ASP A 61 -15.63 -9.05 3.84
N SER A 62 -14.66 -8.32 4.32
CA SER A 62 -14.02 -8.66 5.60
C SER A 62 -14.95 -8.45 6.77
N ALA A 63 -14.67 -9.16 7.87
CA ALA A 63 -15.51 -9.07 9.07
C ALA A 63 -15.46 -7.69 9.69
N ASN A 64 -14.29 -7.04 9.68
CA ASN A 64 -14.09 -5.78 10.38
C ASN A 64 -13.94 -4.58 9.45
N GLY A 65 -13.96 -4.80 8.13
CA GLY A 65 -13.85 -3.72 7.17
C GLY A 65 -12.41 -3.30 6.90
N THR A 66 -12.26 -2.50 5.88
CA THR A 66 -10.98 -1.93 5.48
C THR A 66 -11.10 -0.42 5.51
N CYS A 67 -10.09 0.26 6.05
CA CYS A 67 -10.07 1.72 6.16
C CYS A 67 -8.92 2.30 5.36
N VAL A 68 -9.10 3.53 4.91
CA VAL A 68 -8.02 4.33 4.31
C VAL A 68 -7.99 5.63 5.09
N ASN A 69 -6.85 5.90 5.71
CA ASN A 69 -6.67 7.10 6.55
C ASN A 69 -7.75 7.22 7.63
N GLY A 70 -8.15 6.07 8.19
CA GLY A 70 -9.15 6.02 9.24
C GLY A 70 -10.60 6.02 8.76
N GLU A 71 -10.82 6.07 7.48
CA GLU A 71 -12.17 6.11 6.90
C GLU A 71 -12.48 4.76 6.26
N GLN A 72 -13.56 4.12 6.70
CA GLN A 72 -13.94 2.83 6.15
C GLN A 72 -14.40 2.97 4.71
N ILE A 73 -13.88 2.11 3.85
CA ILE A 73 -14.27 2.13 2.43
C ILE A 73 -15.38 1.11 2.18
N ASP A 74 -16.25 1.43 1.23
CA ASP A 74 -17.32 0.53 0.82
C ASP A 74 -17.21 0.16 -0.66
N SER A 75 -16.17 0.62 -1.32
CA SER A 75 -15.90 0.31 -2.71
C SER A 75 -14.40 0.45 -2.94
N ALA A 76 -13.92 0.06 -4.12
CA ALA A 76 -12.52 0.19 -4.45
C ALA A 76 -12.08 1.66 -4.34
N ARG A 77 -10.91 1.88 -3.75
CA ARG A 77 -10.39 3.21 -3.47
C ARG A 77 -9.00 3.37 -4.07
N ARG A 78 -8.80 4.44 -4.82
CA ARG A 78 -7.47 4.79 -5.32
C ARG A 78 -6.66 5.41 -4.20
N LEU A 79 -5.38 5.05 -4.15
CA LEU A 79 -4.49 5.47 -3.08
C LEU A 79 -3.36 6.32 -3.62
N GLU A 80 -2.87 7.21 -2.77
CA GLU A 80 -1.72 8.04 -3.06
C GLU A 80 -0.58 7.70 -2.12
N HIS A 81 0.60 8.16 -2.47
CA HIS A 81 1.77 7.99 -1.61
C HIS A 81 1.47 8.57 -0.22
N GLY A 82 1.72 7.79 0.80
CA GLY A 82 1.49 8.20 2.17
C GLY A 82 0.15 7.81 2.75
N ASP A 83 -0.79 7.33 1.91
CA ASP A 83 -2.08 6.86 2.44
C ASP A 83 -1.86 5.62 3.30
N VAL A 84 -2.68 5.46 4.33
CA VAL A 84 -2.56 4.35 5.27
C VAL A 84 -3.80 3.49 5.19
N ILE A 85 -3.58 2.20 4.88
CA ILE A 85 -4.64 1.21 4.85
C ILE A 85 -4.72 0.58 6.24
N GLY A 86 -5.93 0.56 6.81
CA GLY A 86 -6.18 -0.10 8.08
C GLY A 86 -6.94 -1.39 7.87
N VAL A 87 -6.38 -2.51 8.32
CA VAL A 87 -7.03 -3.81 8.30
C VAL A 87 -6.88 -4.41 9.69
N GLY A 88 -8.01 -4.65 10.37
CA GLY A 88 -7.96 -5.08 11.76
C GLY A 88 -7.25 -4.04 12.61
N ALA A 89 -6.28 -4.47 13.40
CA ALA A 89 -5.45 -3.58 14.20
C ALA A 89 -4.14 -3.22 13.47
N THR A 90 -3.97 -3.68 12.25
CA THR A 90 -2.74 -3.50 11.48
C THR A 90 -2.90 -2.34 10.51
N ARG A 91 -1.83 -1.58 10.33
CA ARG A 91 -1.81 -0.46 9.38
C ARG A 91 -0.67 -0.65 8.40
N LEU A 92 -0.95 -0.32 7.14
CA LEU A 92 0.00 -0.45 6.05
C LEU A 92 0.05 0.88 5.30
N GLU A 93 1.24 1.44 5.17
CA GLU A 93 1.41 2.72 4.47
C GLU A 93 1.74 2.46 3.01
N VAL A 94 1.07 3.17 2.13
CA VAL A 94 1.33 3.10 0.70
C VAL A 94 2.52 3.97 0.38
N ARG A 95 3.53 3.39 -0.27
CA ARG A 95 4.68 4.14 -0.75
C ARG A 95 4.82 3.93 -2.23
N ILE A 96 4.87 5.03 -2.96
CA ILE A 96 4.97 5.00 -4.42
C ILE A 96 6.22 5.77 -4.80
N ASP A 97 7.21 5.06 -5.30
CA ASP A 97 8.42 5.71 -5.80
C ASP A 97 8.12 6.25 -7.18
N PRO A 98 8.45 7.50 -7.45
CA PRO A 98 8.22 8.04 -8.78
C PRO A 98 9.09 7.33 -9.80
N ASP A 99 8.63 7.36 -11.04
CA ASP A 99 9.42 6.85 -12.14
C ASP A 99 10.73 7.63 -12.20
N GLU A 100 11.81 6.91 -12.46
CA GLU A 100 13.09 7.58 -12.62
C GLU A 100 13.06 8.40 -13.87
N PRO A 101 13.14 9.63 -13.76
CA PRO A 101 13.10 10.49 -14.92
C PRO A 101 14.45 10.56 -15.59
N GLU A 102 14.34 10.04 -15.10
CA GLU A 102 15.03 10.08 -15.22
C GLU A 102 15.89 10.59 -14.92
N VAL A 103 15.82 10.71 -14.29
CA VAL A 103 16.40 10.99 -13.94
C VAL A 103 16.65 11.48 -13.62
N SER A 104 16.58 11.69 -13.40
CA SER A 104 16.86 12.04 -13.09
C SER A 104 16.97 12.68 -12.85
N THR A 105 17.02 13.09 -12.77
CA THR A 105 17.30 13.61 -12.44
C THR A 105 17.27 14.22 -11.99
N PRO A 106 17.62 14.70 -11.90
CA PRO A 106 17.84 15.29 -11.39
C PRO A 106 17.73 15.87 -10.91
N ALA A 107 17.77 16.37 -10.76
CA ALA A 107 17.98 16.75 -10.34
C ALA A 107 17.82 17.39 -10.00
N THR A 108 17.79 17.88 -9.99
CA THR A 108 18.06 18.29 -9.71
C THR A 108 17.86 18.98 -9.57
N PRO A 109 17.98 19.44 -9.68
CA PRO A 109 18.29 19.99 -9.62
C PRO A 109 18.28 20.50 -9.56
N THR A 110 18.21 20.96 -9.54
CA THR A 110 18.82 21.17 -9.62
C THR A 110 18.89 21.61 -9.91
N GLU A 111 18.87 22.00 -10.08
CA GLU A 111 19.48 22.16 -10.35
C GLU A 111 19.50 22.38 -10.73
N ILE A 112 19.44 22.86 -10.89
CA ILE A 112 19.95 22.88 -11.27
C ILE A 112 19.87 23.22 -11.73
N HIS A 113 19.78 23.59 -12.04
CA HIS A 113 20.25 23.73 -12.49
C HIS A 113 20.19 24.03 -12.83
N ARG A 114 20.00 24.18 -12.85
CA ARG A 114 20.46 24.27 -13.09
C ARG A 114 20.62 24.49 -13.39
N ARG A 115 20.47 25.07 -13.64
CA ARG A 115 20.98 25.07 -13.82
C ARG A 115 21.22 25.23 -13.91
#